data_0a53ff42bbade2e8599c1fc009b5d56d
#
_entry.id   0a53ff42bbade2e8599c1fc009b5d56d
#
_cell.length_a   1.000
_cell.length_b   1.000
_cell.length_c   1.000
_cell.angle_alpha   90.00
_cell.angle_beta   90.00
_cell.angle_gamma   90.00
#
_symmetry.space_group_name_H-M   'P 1'
#
loop_
_entity.id
_entity.type
_entity.pdbx_description
1 polymer ?
#
loop_
_entity_poly.entity_id
_entity_poly.type
_entity_poly.pdbx_seq_one_letter_code
_entity_poly.pdbx_strand_id
1 'polypeptide(L)'
;MAIIQSVLDTDLYKFTTSYAYSKLYPRAYGQFRFIDRGKTTYPQGFAEELKKEIQEMSKLALTKDEASFLYRELPYLPPTYIDFVRGFRFDPEEVKVEQDAEGHLSIIAEGLLYRVTLWETPILALVSELYYKMLGAQPDMEYTEHTIINKARKLAEHGITFSMFGMRRRFSAAIEDRVTELLKEHAAGYLFGTSNVYYAYKHGLRVSGTHPHEWIQFHGAMFGYKMANYMAMEDWINVYDGDLGTVLTDTYTTDVFMRNFSKKHAMLFTSLRHDSGDPLQFTEKVIARYRELRVDPTIKYIIFSDGLDPERAIEIANYCKGRIGASFGIGTNFSNDVGNGVRPMNIVMKLWKCKMTEKERWNPCVKLSDVDGKHTGEPEEIELAQRTLGLPVQI
;
A
#
# COMPACT_ATOMS: atom_id res chain seq x y z
N MET A 1 -3.88 -22.84 11.81
CA MET A 1 -4.28 -22.28 10.50
C MET A 1 -3.13 -21.47 9.99
N ALA A 2 -2.83 -21.52 8.68
CA ALA A 2 -1.85 -20.64 8.06
C ALA A 2 -2.30 -19.18 8.20
N ILE A 3 -1.37 -18.26 8.38
CA ILE A 3 -1.65 -16.83 8.55
C ILE A 3 -2.18 -16.23 7.25
N ILE A 4 -1.54 -16.55 6.12
CA ILE A 4 -2.04 -16.18 4.77
C ILE A 4 -2.85 -17.34 4.21
N GLN A 5 -4.09 -17.07 3.84
CA GLN A 5 -5.07 -18.13 3.49
C GLN A 5 -5.30 -18.28 1.99
N SER A 6 -4.95 -17.28 1.19
CA SER A 6 -5.16 -17.25 -0.25
C SER A 6 -4.07 -16.43 -0.95
N VAL A 7 -3.86 -16.68 -2.24
CA VAL A 7 -3.09 -15.77 -3.11
C VAL A 7 -3.72 -14.37 -3.14
N LEU A 8 -5.03 -14.26 -2.91
CA LEU A 8 -5.75 -13.00 -2.83
C LEU A 8 -5.58 -12.25 -1.51
N ASP A 9 -5.00 -12.87 -0.45
CA ASP A 9 -4.77 -12.19 0.84
C ASP A 9 -3.60 -11.22 0.70
N THR A 10 -3.85 -10.16 -0.06
CA THR A 10 -2.92 -9.09 -0.42
C THR A 10 -3.67 -7.82 -0.81
N ASP A 11 -3.00 -6.67 -0.75
CA ASP A 11 -3.56 -5.40 -1.21
C ASP A 11 -3.67 -5.37 -2.75
N LEU A 12 -4.78 -4.83 -3.28
CA LEU A 12 -5.07 -4.71 -4.72
C LEU A 12 -3.88 -4.18 -5.54
N TYR A 13 -3.20 -3.16 -5.03
CA TYR A 13 -2.13 -2.52 -5.79
C TYR A 13 -0.98 -3.50 -6.11
N LYS A 14 -0.85 -4.62 -5.40
CA LYS A 14 0.14 -5.63 -5.72
C LYS A 14 -0.17 -6.34 -7.04
N PHE A 15 -1.42 -6.67 -7.29
CA PHE A 15 -1.82 -7.23 -8.57
C PHE A 15 -1.71 -6.22 -9.71
N THR A 16 -2.16 -4.99 -9.48
CA THR A 16 -2.11 -3.97 -10.51
C THR A 16 -0.67 -3.58 -10.84
N THR A 17 0.20 -3.41 -9.86
CA THR A 17 1.63 -3.12 -10.10
C THR A 17 2.35 -4.31 -10.75
N SER A 18 2.06 -5.55 -10.30
CA SER A 18 2.58 -6.78 -10.92
C SER A 18 2.20 -6.86 -12.40
N TYR A 19 0.93 -6.59 -12.74
CA TYR A 19 0.50 -6.55 -14.14
C TYR A 19 1.24 -5.47 -14.93
N ALA A 20 1.34 -4.25 -14.39
CA ALA A 20 2.05 -3.17 -15.06
C ALA A 20 3.52 -3.51 -15.35
N TYR A 21 4.22 -4.11 -14.37
CA TYR A 21 5.58 -4.62 -14.58
C TYR A 21 5.64 -5.73 -15.62
N SER A 22 4.73 -6.69 -15.57
CA SER A 22 4.72 -7.81 -16.52
C SER A 22 4.46 -7.35 -17.96
N LYS A 23 3.66 -6.29 -18.15
CA LYS A 23 3.33 -5.72 -19.47
C LYS A 23 4.49 -4.88 -20.04
N LEU A 24 5.09 -3.99 -19.23
CA LEU A 24 6.06 -3.01 -19.71
C LEU A 24 7.52 -3.44 -19.45
N TYR A 25 7.78 -4.13 -18.36
CA TYR A 25 9.12 -4.45 -17.86
C TYR A 25 9.28 -5.93 -17.47
N PRO A 26 8.92 -6.90 -18.35
CA PRO A 26 8.82 -8.32 -17.99
C PRO A 26 10.16 -8.96 -17.59
N ARG A 27 11.28 -8.32 -17.86
CA ARG A 27 12.63 -8.79 -17.50
C ARG A 27 13.26 -8.01 -16.35
N ALA A 28 12.54 -7.06 -15.76
CA ALA A 28 13.04 -6.28 -14.64
C ALA A 28 13.12 -7.12 -13.36
N TYR A 29 14.16 -6.88 -12.57
CA TYR A 29 14.38 -7.47 -11.26
C TYR A 29 14.23 -6.41 -10.18
N GLY A 30 13.74 -6.81 -9.03
CA GLY A 30 13.62 -5.98 -7.84
C GLY A 30 14.12 -6.68 -6.59
N GLN A 31 14.61 -5.89 -5.65
CA GLN A 31 14.92 -6.32 -4.29
C GLN A 31 14.14 -5.44 -3.33
N PHE A 32 13.28 -6.08 -2.54
CA PHE A 32 12.56 -5.45 -1.44
C PHE A 32 13.28 -5.72 -0.13
N ARG A 33 13.31 -4.71 0.76
CA ARG A 33 13.84 -4.85 2.13
C ARG A 33 12.78 -4.51 3.15
N PHE A 34 12.71 -5.33 4.17
CA PHE A 34 11.96 -5.07 5.39
C PHE A 34 12.65 -3.99 6.22
N ILE A 35 11.87 -3.08 6.77
CA ILE A 35 12.35 -1.99 7.63
C ILE A 35 11.46 -1.95 8.86
N ASP A 36 12.02 -2.23 10.01
CA ASP A 36 11.37 -2.03 11.30
C ASP A 36 11.75 -0.65 11.87
N ARG A 37 10.83 0.28 11.74
CA ARG A 37 10.98 1.64 12.30
C ARG A 37 10.77 1.68 13.80
N GLY A 38 10.11 0.65 14.36
CA GLY A 38 9.86 0.49 15.78
C GLY A 38 11.08 -0.05 16.56
N LYS A 39 12.11 -0.54 15.85
CA LYS A 39 13.28 -1.20 16.43
C LYS A 39 12.87 -2.33 17.39
N THR A 40 11.95 -3.15 16.93
CA THR A 40 11.39 -4.26 17.70
C THR A 40 12.45 -5.33 17.96
N THR A 41 12.56 -5.81 19.18
CA THR A 41 13.28 -7.03 19.50
C THR A 41 12.32 -8.21 19.34
N TYR A 42 12.57 -9.05 18.35
CA TYR A 42 11.72 -10.21 18.06
C TYR A 42 12.07 -11.38 19.00
N PRO A 43 11.09 -12.22 19.39
CA PRO A 43 11.36 -13.40 20.20
C PRO A 43 12.40 -14.32 19.56
N GLN A 44 13.14 -15.04 20.38
CA GLN A 44 14.13 -16.03 19.90
C GLN A 44 13.43 -17.10 19.02
N GLY A 45 14.03 -17.41 17.86
CA GLY A 45 13.47 -18.37 16.91
C GLY A 45 12.38 -17.79 16.01
N PHE A 46 12.15 -16.47 16.05
CA PHE A 46 11.13 -15.81 15.20
C PHE A 46 11.41 -16.04 13.71
N ALA A 47 12.67 -15.89 13.28
CA ALA A 47 13.04 -16.10 11.88
C ALA A 47 12.72 -17.53 11.41
N GLU A 48 12.91 -18.53 12.26
CA GLU A 48 12.63 -19.93 11.92
C GLU A 48 11.13 -20.19 11.77
N GLU A 49 10.30 -19.63 12.65
CA GLU A 49 8.86 -19.71 12.51
C GLU A 49 8.35 -18.94 11.28
N LEU A 50 8.91 -17.76 11.00
CA LEU A 50 8.58 -17.00 9.80
C LEU A 50 8.94 -17.74 8.51
N LYS A 51 10.09 -18.41 8.45
CA LYS A 51 10.48 -19.26 7.30
C LYS A 51 9.48 -20.39 7.07
N LYS A 52 8.92 -20.98 8.14
CA LYS A 52 7.87 -22.01 8.02
C LYS A 52 6.59 -21.45 7.40
N GLU A 53 6.13 -20.28 7.86
CA GLU A 53 4.95 -19.62 7.28
C GLU A 53 5.19 -19.23 5.80
N ILE A 54 6.39 -18.73 5.45
CA ILE A 54 6.79 -18.45 4.07
C ILE A 54 6.76 -19.72 3.22
N GLN A 55 7.26 -20.85 3.75
CA GLN A 55 7.22 -22.14 3.08
C GLN A 55 5.77 -22.61 2.82
N GLU A 56 4.87 -22.41 3.77
CA GLU A 56 3.45 -22.75 3.59
C GLU A 56 2.80 -21.94 2.45
N MET A 57 3.23 -20.70 2.21
CA MET A 57 2.69 -19.90 1.10
C MET A 57 2.95 -20.52 -0.28
N SER A 58 3.98 -21.35 -0.45
CA SER A 58 4.23 -22.06 -1.72
C SER A 58 3.09 -23.00 -2.14
N LYS A 59 2.24 -23.41 -1.19
CA LYS A 59 1.09 -24.29 -1.43
C LYS A 59 -0.16 -23.52 -1.88
N LEU A 60 -0.17 -22.19 -1.75
CA LEU A 60 -1.31 -21.37 -2.12
C LEU A 60 -1.48 -21.34 -3.65
N ALA A 61 -2.72 -21.50 -4.07
CA ALA A 61 -3.13 -21.43 -5.47
C ALA A 61 -4.46 -20.70 -5.59
N LEU A 62 -4.61 -19.89 -6.63
CA LEU A 62 -5.87 -19.24 -6.93
C LEU A 62 -6.94 -20.29 -7.27
N THR A 63 -8.05 -20.28 -6.56
CA THR A 63 -9.19 -21.16 -6.82
C THR A 63 -10.01 -20.70 -8.04
N LYS A 64 -10.91 -21.54 -8.56
CA LYS A 64 -11.80 -21.16 -9.67
C LYS A 64 -12.73 -20.00 -9.30
N ASP A 65 -13.26 -20.02 -8.08
CA ASP A 65 -14.20 -19.00 -7.61
C ASP A 65 -13.50 -17.65 -7.40
N GLU A 66 -12.28 -17.67 -6.84
CA GLU A 66 -11.43 -16.48 -6.71
C GLU A 66 -11.06 -15.91 -8.09
N ALA A 67 -10.71 -16.77 -9.07
CA ALA A 67 -10.45 -16.32 -10.43
C ALA A 67 -11.70 -15.69 -11.07
N SER A 68 -12.87 -16.29 -10.88
CA SER A 68 -14.15 -15.74 -11.36
C SER A 68 -14.47 -14.40 -10.73
N PHE A 69 -14.12 -14.22 -9.45
CA PHE A 69 -14.23 -12.93 -8.77
C PHE A 69 -13.31 -11.88 -9.41
N LEU A 70 -12.02 -12.19 -9.66
CA LEU A 70 -11.09 -11.27 -10.32
C LEU A 70 -11.59 -10.86 -11.70
N TYR A 71 -12.08 -11.78 -12.52
CA TYR A 71 -12.66 -11.48 -13.85
C TYR A 71 -13.82 -10.51 -13.79
N ARG A 72 -14.68 -10.64 -12.79
CA ARG A 72 -15.87 -9.80 -12.64
C ARG A 72 -15.57 -8.44 -12.03
N GLU A 73 -14.75 -8.39 -10.99
CA GLU A 73 -14.55 -7.18 -10.17
C GLU A 73 -13.36 -6.32 -10.62
N LEU A 74 -12.40 -6.90 -11.35
CA LEU A 74 -11.20 -6.19 -11.80
C LEU A 74 -11.06 -6.23 -13.34
N PRO A 75 -12.00 -5.64 -14.08
CA PRO A 75 -12.06 -5.74 -15.56
C PRO A 75 -10.86 -5.09 -16.27
N TYR A 76 -10.11 -4.23 -15.56
CA TYR A 76 -8.85 -3.64 -16.04
C TYR A 76 -7.66 -4.60 -15.99
N LEU A 77 -7.79 -5.77 -15.35
CA LEU A 77 -6.80 -6.85 -15.42
C LEU A 77 -7.20 -7.80 -16.55
N PRO A 78 -6.38 -7.96 -17.60
CA PRO A 78 -6.76 -8.81 -18.72
C PRO A 78 -6.78 -10.31 -18.34
N PRO A 79 -7.56 -11.13 -19.06
CA PRO A 79 -7.63 -12.57 -18.84
C PRO A 79 -6.27 -13.24 -18.75
N THR A 80 -5.31 -12.85 -19.62
CA THR A 80 -3.95 -13.39 -19.62
C THR A 80 -3.18 -13.18 -18.32
N TYR A 81 -3.42 -12.04 -17.64
CA TYR A 81 -2.81 -11.80 -16.33
C TYR A 81 -3.51 -12.61 -15.23
N ILE A 82 -4.82 -12.76 -15.29
CA ILE A 82 -5.54 -13.61 -14.32
C ILE A 82 -5.12 -15.08 -14.49
N ASP A 83 -4.88 -15.56 -15.71
CA ASP A 83 -4.31 -16.88 -15.96
C ASP A 83 -2.88 -17.01 -15.42
N PHE A 84 -2.07 -15.96 -15.53
CA PHE A 84 -0.77 -15.92 -14.85
C PHE A 84 -0.94 -16.10 -13.32
N VAL A 85 -1.85 -15.38 -12.67
CA VAL A 85 -2.10 -15.50 -11.23
C VAL A 85 -2.61 -16.89 -10.85
N ARG A 86 -3.40 -17.54 -11.71
CA ARG A 86 -3.82 -18.96 -11.50
C ARG A 86 -2.64 -19.93 -11.51
N GLY A 87 -1.67 -19.70 -12.36
CA GLY A 87 -0.42 -20.49 -12.43
C GLY A 87 0.63 -20.07 -11.39
N PHE A 88 0.49 -18.89 -10.80
CA PHE A 88 1.47 -18.35 -9.85
C PHE A 88 1.54 -19.20 -8.58
N ARG A 89 2.77 -19.39 -8.10
CA ARG A 89 3.09 -19.93 -6.79
C ARG A 89 4.15 -19.04 -6.16
N PHE A 90 4.01 -18.76 -4.89
CA PHE A 90 5.09 -18.14 -4.13
C PHE A 90 6.29 -19.09 -4.10
N ASP A 91 7.46 -18.56 -4.38
CA ASP A 91 8.71 -19.32 -4.33
C ASP A 91 9.51 -18.86 -3.08
N PRO A 92 9.60 -19.68 -2.03
CA PRO A 92 10.32 -19.31 -0.81
C PRO A 92 11.79 -18.95 -1.03
N GLU A 93 12.42 -19.44 -2.11
CA GLU A 93 13.81 -19.09 -2.45
C GLU A 93 13.97 -17.62 -2.86
N GLU A 94 12.88 -16.94 -3.25
CA GLU A 94 12.88 -15.51 -3.48
C GLU A 94 13.05 -14.68 -2.17
N VAL A 95 12.90 -15.31 -0.96
CA VAL A 95 12.87 -14.60 0.33
C VAL A 95 13.96 -15.11 1.28
N LYS A 96 14.84 -14.21 1.71
CA LYS A 96 15.85 -14.47 2.73
C LYS A 96 15.40 -13.85 4.05
N VAL A 97 15.42 -14.64 5.12
CA VAL A 97 15.08 -14.20 6.49
C VAL A 97 16.21 -14.53 7.43
N GLU A 98 16.67 -13.54 8.17
CA GLU A 98 17.74 -13.67 9.17
C GLU A 98 17.33 -12.94 10.45
N GLN A 99 17.76 -13.46 11.59
CA GLN A 99 17.61 -12.83 12.90
C GLN A 99 18.98 -12.80 13.58
N ASP A 100 19.41 -11.62 14.05
CA ASP A 100 20.68 -11.49 14.77
C ASP A 100 20.56 -11.93 16.25
N ALA A 101 21.69 -11.93 16.95
CA ALA A 101 21.75 -12.33 18.36
C ALA A 101 20.99 -11.35 19.28
N GLU A 102 20.82 -10.11 18.85
CA GLU A 102 20.10 -9.05 19.54
C GLU A 102 18.58 -9.12 19.30
N GLY A 103 18.14 -10.01 18.40
CA GLY A 103 16.74 -10.22 18.07
C GLY A 103 16.21 -9.32 16.96
N HIS A 104 17.06 -8.61 16.21
CA HIS A 104 16.62 -7.82 15.07
C HIS A 104 16.40 -8.71 13.84
N LEU A 105 15.41 -8.34 13.03
CA LEU A 105 14.99 -9.11 11.88
C LEU A 105 15.44 -8.43 10.57
N SER A 106 16.04 -9.20 9.68
CA SER A 106 16.34 -8.83 8.31
C SER A 106 15.54 -9.71 7.35
N ILE A 107 14.76 -9.08 6.44
CA ILE A 107 14.05 -9.80 5.39
C ILE A 107 14.34 -9.13 4.06
N ILE A 108 14.74 -9.94 3.07
CA ILE A 108 14.97 -9.50 1.70
C ILE A 108 14.18 -10.41 0.77
N ALA A 109 13.35 -9.81 -0.09
CA ALA A 109 12.72 -10.53 -1.20
C ALA A 109 13.31 -10.04 -2.52
N GLU A 110 13.82 -10.96 -3.36
CA GLU A 110 14.54 -10.63 -4.58
C GLU A 110 14.15 -11.58 -5.72
N GLY A 111 13.88 -11.03 -6.90
CA GLY A 111 13.51 -11.82 -8.09
C GLY A 111 13.00 -10.96 -9.23
N LEU A 112 12.34 -11.59 -10.21
CA LEU A 112 11.62 -10.88 -11.27
C LEU A 112 10.58 -9.94 -10.65
N LEU A 113 10.64 -8.65 -11.00
CA LEU A 113 9.92 -7.61 -10.29
C LEU A 113 8.40 -7.84 -10.25
N TYR A 114 7.79 -8.29 -11.36
CA TYR A 114 6.36 -8.59 -11.41
C TYR A 114 5.93 -9.78 -10.52
N ARG A 115 6.87 -10.63 -10.10
CA ARG A 115 6.63 -11.73 -9.16
C ARG A 115 6.92 -11.30 -7.73
N VAL A 116 8.14 -10.79 -7.50
CA VAL A 116 8.63 -10.49 -6.15
C VAL A 116 7.85 -9.36 -5.46
N THR A 117 7.22 -8.46 -6.23
CA THR A 117 6.34 -7.42 -5.66
C THR A 117 5.18 -8.02 -4.86
N LEU A 118 4.72 -9.22 -5.21
CA LEU A 118 3.60 -9.89 -4.52
C LEU A 118 3.94 -10.33 -3.08
N TRP A 119 5.22 -10.34 -2.70
CA TRP A 119 5.65 -10.71 -1.35
C TRP A 119 5.46 -9.60 -0.30
N GLU A 120 5.42 -8.31 -0.69
CA GLU A 120 5.49 -7.20 0.27
C GLU A 120 4.41 -7.28 1.36
N THR A 121 3.15 -7.27 0.97
CA THR A 121 2.04 -7.18 1.93
C THR A 121 1.80 -8.47 2.70
N PRO A 122 1.93 -9.67 2.10
CA PRO A 122 1.90 -10.91 2.85
C PRO A 122 3.02 -11.03 3.90
N ILE A 123 4.28 -10.70 3.56
CA ILE A 123 5.38 -10.72 4.53
C ILE A 123 5.09 -9.80 5.72
N LEU A 124 4.58 -8.59 5.49
CA LEU A 124 4.24 -7.68 6.57
C LEU A 124 3.13 -8.22 7.47
N ALA A 125 2.09 -8.84 6.89
CA ALA A 125 1.03 -9.48 7.64
C ALA A 125 1.54 -10.71 8.42
N LEU A 126 2.41 -11.53 7.82
CA LEU A 126 3.07 -12.65 8.50
C LEU A 126 3.87 -12.17 9.71
N VAL A 127 4.72 -11.16 9.54
CA VAL A 127 5.54 -10.62 10.63
C VAL A 127 4.67 -10.06 11.75
N SER A 128 3.64 -9.29 11.40
CA SER A 128 2.74 -8.68 12.40
C SER A 128 2.00 -9.74 13.22
N GLU A 129 1.31 -10.66 12.56
CA GLU A 129 0.50 -11.69 13.24
C GLU A 129 1.36 -12.69 14.02
N LEU A 130 2.47 -13.15 13.43
CA LEU A 130 3.39 -14.07 14.09
C LEU A 130 4.02 -13.45 15.34
N TYR A 131 4.36 -12.16 15.31
CA TYR A 131 4.89 -11.44 16.47
C TYR A 131 3.92 -11.49 17.65
N TYR A 132 2.65 -11.12 17.44
CA TYR A 132 1.66 -11.18 18.52
C TYR A 132 1.42 -12.60 19.00
N LYS A 133 1.37 -13.58 18.08
CA LYS A 133 1.19 -14.99 18.40
C LYS A 133 2.31 -15.53 19.28
N MET A 134 3.57 -15.21 18.97
CA MET A 134 4.74 -15.66 19.76
C MET A 134 4.83 -14.98 21.13
N LEU A 135 4.32 -13.75 21.25
CA LEU A 135 4.20 -13.07 22.54
C LEU A 135 3.01 -13.57 23.38
N GLY A 136 2.14 -14.43 22.84
CA GLY A 136 0.92 -14.83 23.50
C GLY A 136 -0.10 -13.69 23.67
N ALA A 137 0.02 -12.61 22.89
CA ALA A 137 -0.89 -11.48 22.94
C ALA A 137 -2.31 -11.92 22.54
N GLN A 138 -3.29 -11.47 23.29
CA GLN A 138 -4.70 -11.78 23.04
C GLN A 138 -5.48 -10.49 22.81
N PRO A 139 -6.35 -10.43 21.79
CA PRO A 139 -7.23 -9.28 21.61
C PRO A 139 -8.33 -9.28 22.69
N ASP A 140 -8.74 -8.12 23.12
CA ASP A 140 -10.01 -7.95 23.85
C ASP A 140 -11.14 -7.87 22.83
N MET A 141 -11.86 -8.95 22.64
CA MET A 141 -12.89 -9.01 21.59
C MET A 141 -14.08 -8.11 21.87
N GLU A 142 -14.49 -7.96 23.13
CA GLU A 142 -15.60 -7.06 23.51
C GLU A 142 -15.22 -5.60 23.23
N TYR A 143 -14.02 -5.18 23.65
CA TYR A 143 -13.47 -3.87 23.33
C TYR A 143 -13.37 -3.67 21.83
N THR A 144 -12.80 -4.63 21.10
CA THR A 144 -12.56 -4.55 19.65
C THR A 144 -13.87 -4.33 18.90
N GLU A 145 -14.87 -5.19 19.13
CA GLU A 145 -16.16 -5.10 18.45
C GLU A 145 -16.87 -3.79 18.77
N HIS A 146 -16.97 -3.45 20.05
CA HIS A 146 -17.59 -2.18 20.47
C HIS A 146 -16.90 -0.96 19.85
N THR A 147 -15.56 -0.94 19.84
CA THR A 147 -14.78 0.17 19.27
C THR A 147 -14.98 0.29 17.77
N ILE A 148 -14.94 -0.83 17.02
CA ILE A 148 -15.14 -0.82 15.57
C ILE A 148 -16.56 -0.41 15.20
N ILE A 149 -17.58 -0.90 15.90
CA ILE A 149 -18.97 -0.49 15.68
C ILE A 149 -19.14 1.01 15.89
N ASN A 150 -18.56 1.58 16.95
CA ASN A 150 -18.63 3.01 17.22
C ASN A 150 -17.91 3.84 16.14
N LYS A 151 -16.72 3.42 15.70
CA LYS A 151 -15.99 4.06 14.60
C LYS A 151 -16.78 4.02 13.29
N ALA A 152 -17.37 2.87 12.95
CA ALA A 152 -18.17 2.71 11.74
C ALA A 152 -19.40 3.62 11.74
N ARG A 153 -20.17 3.62 12.83
CA ARG A 153 -21.35 4.47 13.00
C ARG A 153 -20.99 5.96 12.94
N LYS A 154 -19.93 6.36 13.64
CA LYS A 154 -19.46 7.74 13.62
C LYS A 154 -19.14 8.25 12.23
N LEU A 155 -18.43 7.46 11.41
CA LEU A 155 -18.16 7.81 10.01
C LEU A 155 -19.45 7.91 9.19
N ALA A 156 -20.36 6.94 9.35
CA ALA A 156 -21.64 6.92 8.63
C ALA A 156 -22.54 8.12 9.01
N GLU A 157 -22.66 8.46 10.28
CA GLU A 157 -23.42 9.60 10.77
C GLU A 157 -22.93 10.95 10.21
N HIS A 158 -21.64 11.05 9.91
CA HIS A 158 -21.04 12.24 9.30
C HIS A 158 -20.97 12.17 7.76
N GLY A 159 -21.53 11.11 7.15
CA GLY A 159 -21.54 10.94 5.69
C GLY A 159 -20.18 10.67 5.07
N ILE A 160 -19.24 10.08 5.83
CA ILE A 160 -17.85 9.85 5.40
C ILE A 160 -17.73 8.54 4.64
N THR A 161 -17.38 8.62 3.36
CA THR A 161 -17.02 7.44 2.55
C THR A 161 -15.56 7.05 2.79
N PHE A 162 -15.33 5.78 3.13
CA PHE A 162 -14.00 5.28 3.46
C PHE A 162 -13.77 3.85 2.94
N SER A 163 -12.50 3.43 2.90
CA SER A 163 -12.06 2.07 2.60
C SER A 163 -11.20 1.52 3.73
N MET A 164 -11.25 0.21 3.92
CA MET A 164 -10.41 -0.53 4.87
C MET A 164 -9.04 -0.82 4.23
N PHE A 165 -7.94 -0.27 4.79
CA PHE A 165 -6.55 -0.41 4.30
C PHE A 165 -5.64 -1.05 5.35
N GLY A 166 -6.13 -2.05 6.10
CA GLY A 166 -5.52 -2.52 7.32
C GLY A 166 -4.62 -3.75 7.23
N MET A 167 -4.44 -4.38 6.06
CA MET A 167 -3.78 -5.67 5.92
C MET A 167 -2.38 -5.75 6.51
N ARG A 168 -1.49 -4.84 6.11
CA ARG A 168 -0.03 -4.95 6.33
C ARG A 168 0.40 -5.01 7.79
N ARG A 169 -0.35 -4.45 8.71
CA ARG A 169 -0.08 -4.38 10.15
C ARG A 169 -1.28 -4.83 10.98
N ARG A 170 -2.06 -5.74 10.42
CA ARG A 170 -3.20 -6.35 11.11
C ARG A 170 -2.74 -7.08 12.37
N PHE A 171 -3.58 -7.13 13.39
CA PHE A 171 -3.32 -7.97 14.54
C PHE A 171 -3.31 -9.46 14.14
N SER A 172 -4.35 -9.89 13.42
CA SER A 172 -4.45 -11.22 12.84
C SER A 172 -5.45 -11.25 11.68
N ALA A 173 -5.38 -12.31 10.87
CA ALA A 173 -6.35 -12.57 9.80
C ALA A 173 -7.79 -12.65 10.36
N ALA A 174 -7.99 -13.28 11.53
CA ALA A 174 -9.29 -13.40 12.17
C ALA A 174 -9.85 -12.03 12.61
N ILE A 175 -9.00 -11.14 13.12
CA ILE A 175 -9.42 -9.79 13.49
C ILE A 175 -9.77 -8.97 12.25
N GLU A 176 -8.95 -9.00 11.20
CA GLU A 176 -9.25 -8.28 9.95
C GLU A 176 -10.57 -8.74 9.32
N ASP A 177 -10.82 -10.05 9.35
CA ASP A 177 -12.07 -10.67 8.89
C ASP A 177 -13.29 -10.13 9.66
N ARG A 178 -13.24 -10.20 10.98
CA ARG A 178 -14.33 -9.74 11.86
C ARG A 178 -14.55 -8.23 11.76
N VAL A 179 -13.48 -7.46 11.71
CA VAL A 179 -13.55 -6.01 11.52
C VAL A 179 -14.21 -5.66 10.19
N THR A 180 -13.82 -6.35 9.11
CA THR A 180 -14.42 -6.13 7.78
C THR A 180 -15.92 -6.38 7.77
N GLU A 181 -16.38 -7.46 8.46
CA GLU A 181 -17.79 -7.78 8.65
C GLU A 181 -18.52 -6.67 9.39
N LEU A 182 -17.99 -6.21 10.53
CA LEU A 182 -18.58 -5.15 11.35
C LEU A 182 -18.65 -3.80 10.60
N LEU A 183 -17.61 -3.43 9.85
CA LEU A 183 -17.61 -2.22 9.04
C LEU A 183 -18.68 -2.29 7.94
N LYS A 184 -18.84 -3.46 7.29
CA LYS A 184 -19.89 -3.67 6.29
C LYS A 184 -21.29 -3.54 6.89
N GLU A 185 -21.51 -4.07 8.08
CA GLU A 185 -22.81 -4.05 8.76
C GLU A 185 -23.16 -2.64 9.26
N HIS A 186 -22.23 -1.98 9.95
CA HIS A 186 -22.51 -0.75 10.71
C HIS A 186 -22.17 0.55 9.95
N ALA A 187 -21.51 0.46 8.79
CA ALA A 187 -21.29 1.59 7.90
C ALA A 187 -21.81 1.33 6.48
N ALA A 188 -22.95 0.62 6.35
CA ALA A 188 -23.57 0.31 5.07
C ALA A 188 -23.78 1.57 4.23
N GLY A 189 -23.33 1.55 2.96
CA GLY A 189 -23.40 2.70 2.04
C GLY A 189 -22.24 3.71 2.18
N TYR A 190 -21.43 3.62 3.24
CA TYR A 190 -20.25 4.49 3.47
C TYR A 190 -18.93 3.70 3.39
N LEU A 191 -18.92 2.41 3.70
CA LEU A 191 -17.78 1.55 3.38
C LEU A 191 -17.72 1.35 1.86
N PHE A 192 -16.77 2.01 1.21
CA PHE A 192 -16.57 1.87 -0.25
C PHE A 192 -16.01 0.49 -0.61
N GLY A 193 -15.09 -0.04 0.20
CA GLY A 193 -14.48 -1.34 -0.03
C GLY A 193 -13.29 -1.62 0.88
N THR A 194 -12.51 -2.62 0.50
CA THR A 194 -11.25 -2.97 1.19
C THR A 194 -10.11 -3.12 0.19
N SER A 195 -8.88 -2.84 0.61
CA SER A 195 -7.69 -3.08 -0.22
C SER A 195 -7.30 -4.56 -0.26
N ASN A 196 -7.65 -5.34 0.75
CA ASN A 196 -7.41 -6.77 0.79
C ASN A 196 -8.37 -7.49 -0.14
N VAL A 197 -7.83 -8.04 -1.24
CA VAL A 197 -8.63 -8.68 -2.29
C VAL A 197 -9.36 -9.92 -1.80
N TYR A 198 -8.76 -10.67 -0.85
CA TYR A 198 -9.39 -11.85 -0.26
C TYR A 198 -10.64 -11.49 0.56
N TYR A 199 -10.55 -10.45 1.40
CA TYR A 199 -11.72 -10.03 2.18
C TYR A 199 -12.77 -9.32 1.34
N ALA A 200 -12.37 -8.65 0.25
CA ALA A 200 -13.34 -8.18 -0.74
C ALA A 200 -14.13 -9.34 -1.36
N TYR A 201 -13.43 -10.41 -1.76
CA TYR A 201 -14.05 -11.65 -2.26
C TYR A 201 -14.97 -12.29 -1.20
N LYS A 202 -14.45 -12.50 0.00
CA LYS A 202 -15.16 -13.20 1.08
C LYS A 202 -16.45 -12.49 1.51
N HIS A 203 -16.40 -11.16 1.62
CA HIS A 203 -17.52 -10.36 2.11
C HIS A 203 -18.37 -9.72 1.00
N GLY A 204 -18.05 -9.95 -0.29
CA GLY A 204 -18.76 -9.34 -1.40
C GLY A 204 -18.66 -7.82 -1.41
N LEU A 205 -17.47 -7.30 -1.12
CA LEU A 205 -17.14 -5.88 -1.13
C LEU A 205 -16.42 -5.49 -2.42
N ARG A 206 -16.39 -4.20 -2.74
CA ARG A 206 -15.52 -3.67 -3.78
C ARG A 206 -14.06 -3.79 -3.36
N VAL A 207 -13.19 -4.05 -4.33
CA VAL A 207 -11.75 -3.95 -4.13
C VAL A 207 -11.33 -2.50 -4.33
N SER A 208 -10.59 -1.93 -3.38
CA SER A 208 -10.17 -0.53 -3.37
C SER A 208 -8.66 -0.43 -3.27
N GLY A 209 -8.04 0.48 -4.01
CA GLY A 209 -6.60 0.69 -3.92
C GLY A 209 -6.12 1.74 -4.92
N THR A 210 -4.85 2.10 -4.78
CA THR A 210 -4.14 3.05 -5.64
C THR A 210 -2.81 2.43 -6.05
N HIS A 211 -1.98 3.11 -6.86
CA HIS A 211 -0.64 2.61 -7.09
C HIS A 211 0.30 2.92 -5.91
N PRO A 212 1.35 2.09 -5.68
CA PRO A 212 2.26 2.24 -4.55
C PRO A 212 3.46 3.13 -4.89
N HIS A 213 4.20 3.53 -3.84
CA HIS A 213 5.48 4.24 -3.99
C HIS A 213 6.49 3.49 -4.86
N GLU A 214 6.53 2.16 -4.78
CA GLU A 214 7.48 1.33 -5.53
C GLU A 214 7.42 1.58 -7.03
N TRP A 215 6.23 1.85 -7.58
CA TRP A 215 6.06 2.17 -8.99
C TRP A 215 6.83 3.43 -9.38
N ILE A 216 6.73 4.49 -8.59
CA ILE A 216 7.44 5.75 -8.83
C ILE A 216 8.94 5.60 -8.50
N GLN A 217 9.29 4.84 -7.44
CA GLN A 217 10.68 4.54 -7.09
C GLN A 217 11.41 3.78 -8.21
N PHE A 218 10.75 2.79 -8.82
CA PHE A 218 11.27 2.09 -9.99
C PHE A 218 11.57 3.06 -11.13
N HIS A 219 10.65 3.94 -11.47
CA HIS A 219 10.85 4.93 -12.54
C HIS A 219 11.97 5.91 -12.21
N GLY A 220 12.13 6.29 -10.95
CA GLY A 220 13.25 7.14 -10.52
C GLY A 220 14.60 6.47 -10.70
N ALA A 221 14.70 5.21 -10.33
CA ALA A 221 15.93 4.41 -10.49
C ALA A 221 16.26 4.11 -11.95
N MET A 222 15.25 3.95 -12.82
CA MET A 222 15.44 3.59 -14.23
C MET A 222 15.58 4.79 -15.16
N PHE A 223 14.84 5.87 -14.92
CA PHE A 223 14.73 7.02 -15.83
C PHE A 223 15.26 8.32 -15.21
N GLY A 224 15.74 8.27 -13.97
CA GLY A 224 16.24 9.41 -13.20
C GLY A 224 15.14 10.19 -12.48
N TYR A 225 15.52 10.82 -11.37
CA TYR A 225 14.57 11.42 -10.41
C TYR A 225 13.69 12.53 -11.01
N LYS A 226 14.22 13.34 -11.94
CA LYS A 226 13.44 14.41 -12.60
C LYS A 226 12.28 13.89 -13.45
N MET A 227 12.45 12.71 -14.04
CA MET A 227 11.45 12.09 -14.93
C MET A 227 10.53 11.10 -14.20
N ALA A 228 10.86 10.72 -12.98
CA ALA A 228 10.18 9.65 -12.26
C ALA A 228 8.65 9.77 -12.20
N ASN A 229 8.14 10.88 -11.70
CA ASN A 229 6.69 11.10 -11.60
C ASN A 229 6.03 11.15 -13.00
N TYR A 230 6.67 11.80 -13.96
CA TYR A 230 6.13 11.90 -15.31
C TYR A 230 6.04 10.53 -15.98
N MET A 231 7.13 9.78 -16.00
CA MET A 231 7.17 8.46 -16.63
C MET A 231 6.23 7.46 -15.92
N ALA A 232 6.19 7.50 -14.59
CA ALA A 232 5.28 6.67 -13.82
C ALA A 232 3.81 6.92 -14.16
N MET A 233 3.41 8.18 -14.35
CA MET A 233 2.05 8.54 -14.77
C MET A 233 1.75 8.13 -16.21
N GLU A 234 2.66 8.38 -17.16
CA GLU A 234 2.49 8.00 -18.57
C GLU A 234 2.38 6.48 -18.71
N ASP A 235 3.25 5.72 -18.06
CA ASP A 235 3.23 4.27 -18.15
C ASP A 235 1.98 3.68 -17.47
N TRP A 236 1.50 4.30 -16.38
CA TRP A 236 0.23 3.87 -15.76
C TRP A 236 -0.95 4.10 -16.69
N ILE A 237 -1.00 5.24 -17.39
CA ILE A 237 -2.01 5.53 -18.41
C ILE A 237 -1.91 4.51 -19.56
N ASN A 238 -0.70 4.20 -20.05
CA ASN A 238 -0.47 3.22 -21.12
C ASN A 238 -0.89 1.79 -20.75
N VAL A 239 -0.90 1.46 -19.46
CA VAL A 239 -1.31 0.14 -18.99
C VAL A 239 -2.82 0.06 -18.79
N TYR A 240 -3.44 1.11 -18.25
CA TYR A 240 -4.80 1.08 -17.71
C TYR A 240 -5.81 1.97 -18.46
N ASP A 241 -5.38 2.68 -19.51
CA ASP A 241 -6.25 3.49 -20.39
C ASP A 241 -7.18 4.48 -19.66
N GLY A 242 -6.83 4.89 -18.43
CA GLY A 242 -7.61 5.78 -17.57
C GLY A 242 -8.32 5.11 -16.40
N ASP A 243 -8.38 3.79 -16.35
CA ASP A 243 -8.77 3.06 -15.14
C ASP A 243 -7.74 3.29 -14.02
N LEU A 244 -8.12 3.01 -12.78
CA LEU A 244 -7.28 3.21 -11.60
C LEU A 244 -6.72 4.64 -11.50
N GLY A 245 -7.57 5.63 -11.74
CA GLY A 245 -7.26 7.05 -11.88
C GLY A 245 -6.87 7.77 -10.59
N THR A 246 -6.21 7.11 -9.63
CA THR A 246 -5.67 7.73 -8.41
C THR A 246 -4.14 7.67 -8.41
N VAL A 247 -3.48 8.82 -8.36
CA VAL A 247 -2.02 8.90 -8.35
C VAL A 247 -1.47 9.38 -7.01
N LEU A 248 -0.40 8.75 -6.56
CA LEU A 248 0.32 9.05 -5.33
C LEU A 248 1.31 10.20 -5.55
N THR A 249 1.41 11.13 -4.60
CA THR A 249 2.10 12.40 -4.83
C THR A 249 3.44 12.56 -4.10
N ASP A 250 3.65 11.82 -3.00
CA ASP A 250 4.72 12.13 -2.04
C ASP A 250 6.01 11.29 -2.19
N THR A 251 6.18 10.52 -3.28
CA THR A 251 7.39 9.69 -3.43
C THR A 251 8.66 10.55 -3.47
N TYR A 252 8.64 11.62 -4.25
CA TYR A 252 9.72 12.61 -4.34
C TYR A 252 9.28 13.99 -3.87
N THR A 253 8.45 14.06 -2.86
CA THR A 253 7.68 15.18 -2.34
C THR A 253 6.52 15.65 -3.24
N THR A 254 5.45 16.09 -2.59
CA THR A 254 4.27 16.64 -3.29
C THR A 254 4.63 17.87 -4.15
N ASP A 255 5.55 18.71 -3.73
CA ASP A 255 5.95 19.89 -4.51
C ASP A 255 6.66 19.51 -5.82
N VAL A 256 7.50 18.48 -5.80
CA VAL A 256 8.11 17.92 -7.02
C VAL A 256 7.04 17.30 -7.92
N PHE A 257 6.11 16.53 -7.35
CA PHE A 257 5.01 15.95 -8.10
C PHE A 257 4.18 17.03 -8.80
N MET A 258 3.78 18.09 -8.10
CA MET A 258 2.96 19.16 -8.67
C MET A 258 3.65 19.85 -9.87
N ARG A 259 4.98 19.96 -9.87
CA ARG A 259 5.74 20.49 -11.04
C ARG A 259 5.61 19.59 -12.29
N ASN A 260 5.51 18.28 -12.11
CA ASN A 260 5.36 17.29 -13.19
C ASN A 260 3.90 17.05 -13.60
N PHE A 261 2.92 17.40 -12.73
CA PHE A 261 1.51 17.15 -12.95
C PHE A 261 0.92 18.15 -13.95
N SER A 262 0.76 17.71 -15.19
CA SER A 262 0.30 18.52 -16.32
C SER A 262 -1.22 18.58 -16.42
N LYS A 263 -1.74 19.44 -17.32
CA LYS A 263 -3.17 19.48 -17.64
C LYS A 263 -3.69 18.13 -18.19
N LYS A 264 -2.89 17.44 -19.01
CA LYS A 264 -3.21 16.09 -19.50
C LYS A 264 -3.45 15.13 -18.31
N HIS A 265 -2.52 15.10 -17.37
CA HIS A 265 -2.64 14.26 -16.17
C HIS A 265 -3.86 14.66 -15.31
N ALA A 266 -4.06 15.97 -15.13
CA ALA A 266 -5.22 16.47 -14.37
C ALA A 266 -6.58 16.12 -15.02
N MET A 267 -6.62 15.91 -16.32
CA MET A 267 -7.84 15.45 -17.02
C MET A 267 -8.04 13.95 -16.88
N LEU A 268 -6.98 13.15 -17.00
CA LEU A 268 -7.04 11.68 -16.99
C LEU A 268 -7.16 11.08 -15.59
N PHE A 269 -6.42 11.62 -14.61
CA PHE A 269 -6.53 11.16 -13.22
C PHE A 269 -7.71 11.82 -12.52
N THR A 270 -8.53 11.00 -11.88
CA THR A 270 -9.70 11.45 -11.13
C THR A 270 -9.36 11.95 -9.73
N SER A 271 -8.27 11.44 -9.16
CA SER A 271 -7.88 11.75 -7.78
C SER A 271 -6.37 11.77 -7.56
N LEU A 272 -5.97 12.52 -6.53
CA LEU A 272 -4.61 12.53 -5.97
C LEU A 272 -4.64 11.89 -4.58
N ARG A 273 -3.61 11.10 -4.25
CA ARG A 273 -3.49 10.46 -2.93
C ARG A 273 -2.50 11.21 -2.06
N HIS A 274 -2.97 11.58 -0.87
CA HIS A 274 -2.18 12.06 0.26
C HIS A 274 -1.72 10.89 1.13
N ASP A 275 -0.41 10.74 1.35
CA ASP A 275 0.18 9.66 2.16
C ASP A 275 1.25 10.16 3.15
N SER A 276 1.46 11.47 3.25
CA SER A 276 2.31 12.10 4.26
C SER A 276 2.11 13.61 4.34
N GLY A 277 2.49 14.20 5.47
CA GLY A 277 2.40 15.64 5.73
C GLY A 277 1.04 16.09 6.25
N ASP A 278 0.83 17.41 6.27
CA ASP A 278 -0.45 17.98 6.73
C ASP A 278 -1.52 17.91 5.64
N PRO A 279 -2.64 17.21 5.86
CA PRO A 279 -3.68 17.01 4.85
C PRO A 279 -4.41 18.28 4.44
N LEU A 280 -4.48 19.30 5.33
CA LEU A 280 -5.14 20.56 5.00
C LEU A 280 -4.27 21.40 4.07
N GLN A 281 -2.97 21.50 4.35
CA GLN A 281 -2.00 22.15 3.47
C GLN A 281 -1.92 21.44 2.12
N PHE A 282 -1.93 20.10 2.13
CA PHE A 282 -2.00 19.30 0.90
C PHE A 282 -3.23 19.64 0.07
N THR A 283 -4.40 19.77 0.71
CA THR A 283 -5.66 20.14 0.06
C THR A 283 -5.54 21.50 -0.66
N GLU A 284 -4.93 22.51 0.00
CA GLU A 284 -4.69 23.82 -0.64
C GLU A 284 -3.79 23.71 -1.85
N LYS A 285 -2.68 22.97 -1.77
CA LYS A 285 -1.76 22.75 -2.90
C LYS A 285 -2.47 22.09 -4.09
N VAL A 286 -3.30 21.08 -3.82
CA VAL A 286 -4.06 20.36 -4.85
C VAL A 286 -5.08 21.27 -5.53
N ILE A 287 -5.88 22.00 -4.76
CA ILE A 287 -6.89 22.95 -5.30
C ILE A 287 -6.21 24.05 -6.12
N ALA A 288 -5.11 24.62 -5.62
CA ALA A 288 -4.35 25.64 -6.32
C ALA A 288 -3.83 25.10 -7.67
N ARG A 289 -3.27 23.87 -7.66
CA ARG A 289 -2.74 23.25 -8.89
C ARG A 289 -3.82 22.98 -9.92
N TYR A 290 -4.98 22.44 -9.54
CA TYR A 290 -6.11 22.24 -10.47
C TYR A 290 -6.58 23.57 -11.08
N ARG A 291 -6.71 24.64 -10.28
CA ARG A 291 -7.07 25.97 -10.76
C ARG A 291 -6.04 26.55 -11.75
N GLU A 292 -4.75 26.43 -11.44
CA GLU A 292 -3.66 26.81 -12.35
C GLU A 292 -3.76 26.10 -13.70
N LEU A 293 -4.08 24.79 -13.67
CA LEU A 293 -4.28 23.98 -14.87
C LEU A 293 -5.64 24.20 -15.56
N ARG A 294 -6.48 25.09 -15.02
CA ARG A 294 -7.85 25.37 -15.51
C ARG A 294 -8.73 24.10 -15.49
N VAL A 295 -8.63 23.33 -14.43
CA VAL A 295 -9.51 22.18 -14.12
C VAL A 295 -10.29 22.52 -12.88
N ASP A 296 -11.61 22.26 -12.90
CA ASP A 296 -12.47 22.50 -11.74
C ASP A 296 -12.14 21.48 -10.64
N PRO A 297 -11.66 21.91 -9.45
CA PRO A 297 -11.36 20.98 -8.37
C PRO A 297 -12.59 20.29 -7.80
N THR A 298 -13.80 20.85 -7.96
CA THR A 298 -15.03 20.28 -7.38
C THR A 298 -15.44 18.95 -8.02
N ILE A 299 -14.92 18.63 -9.21
CA ILE A 299 -15.13 17.34 -9.89
C ILE A 299 -14.00 16.35 -9.65
N LYS A 300 -13.02 16.69 -8.81
CA LYS A 300 -11.85 15.89 -8.47
C LYS A 300 -11.90 15.43 -7.03
N TYR A 301 -11.07 14.44 -6.69
CA TYR A 301 -11.03 13.85 -5.36
C TYR A 301 -9.61 13.85 -4.79
N ILE A 302 -9.53 13.87 -3.46
CA ILE A 302 -8.33 13.51 -2.73
C ILE A 302 -8.62 12.23 -1.94
N ILE A 303 -7.71 11.26 -2.04
CA ILE A 303 -7.72 10.06 -1.20
C ILE A 303 -6.72 10.29 -0.07
N PHE A 304 -7.19 10.42 1.15
CA PHE A 304 -6.36 10.56 2.35
C PHE A 304 -6.08 9.17 2.93
N SER A 305 -4.81 8.86 3.25
CA SER A 305 -4.42 7.51 3.70
C SER A 305 -3.29 7.46 4.73
N ASP A 306 -2.88 8.60 5.30
CA ASP A 306 -1.82 8.65 6.33
C ASP A 306 -2.40 8.81 7.73
N GLY A 307 -2.22 7.80 8.59
CA GLY A 307 -2.44 7.89 10.03
C GLY A 307 -3.86 8.27 10.47
N LEU A 308 -4.89 7.89 9.71
CA LEU A 308 -6.26 8.31 9.92
C LEU A 308 -6.98 7.51 11.01
N ASP A 309 -7.76 8.25 11.79
CA ASP A 309 -8.86 7.80 12.62
C ASP A 309 -10.18 8.49 12.18
N PRO A 310 -11.35 8.13 12.73
CA PRO A 310 -12.61 8.74 12.36
C PRO A 310 -12.67 10.24 12.61
N GLU A 311 -12.08 10.73 13.69
CA GLU A 311 -12.05 12.14 14.10
C GLU A 311 -11.32 12.96 13.04
N ARG A 312 -10.13 12.53 12.66
CA ARG A 312 -9.32 13.20 11.64
C ARG A 312 -9.97 13.14 10.26
N ALA A 313 -10.61 12.03 9.92
CA ALA A 313 -11.35 11.89 8.65
C ALA A 313 -12.52 12.89 8.57
N ILE A 314 -13.26 13.06 9.65
CA ILE A 314 -14.39 14.04 9.73
C ILE A 314 -13.87 15.47 9.61
N GLU A 315 -12.79 15.83 10.31
CA GLU A 315 -12.15 17.14 10.21
C GLU A 315 -11.76 17.46 8.77
N ILE A 316 -11.05 16.56 8.11
CA ILE A 316 -10.59 16.72 6.72
C ILE A 316 -11.79 16.81 5.76
N ALA A 317 -12.80 15.97 5.94
CA ALA A 317 -14.00 16.01 5.10
C ALA A 317 -14.74 17.34 5.18
N ASN A 318 -14.88 17.88 6.39
CA ASN A 318 -15.47 19.20 6.61
C ASN A 318 -14.65 20.31 5.93
N TYR A 319 -13.33 20.22 5.99
CA TYR A 319 -12.45 21.17 5.32
C TYR A 319 -12.55 21.12 3.77
N CYS A 320 -12.72 19.92 3.20
CA CYS A 320 -12.85 19.71 1.76
C CYS A 320 -14.25 20.05 1.22
N LYS A 321 -15.27 20.13 2.08
CA LYS A 321 -16.68 20.26 1.68
C LYS A 321 -16.94 21.45 0.76
N GLY A 322 -17.54 21.18 -0.41
CA GLY A 322 -17.85 22.19 -1.43
C GLY A 322 -16.63 22.71 -2.20
N ARG A 323 -15.43 22.17 -1.96
CA ARG A 323 -14.16 22.61 -2.58
C ARG A 323 -13.54 21.53 -3.46
N ILE A 324 -13.50 20.30 -2.95
CA ILE A 324 -12.97 19.11 -3.62
C ILE A 324 -13.55 17.88 -2.95
N GLY A 325 -13.75 16.79 -3.69
CA GLY A 325 -14.17 15.52 -3.11
C GLY A 325 -13.10 14.91 -2.20
N ALA A 326 -13.51 14.21 -1.16
CA ALA A 326 -12.61 13.51 -0.23
C ALA A 326 -13.08 12.08 0.00
N SER A 327 -12.12 11.14 0.08
CA SER A 327 -12.33 9.76 0.50
C SER A 327 -11.14 9.32 1.37
N PHE A 328 -11.33 8.29 2.19
CA PHE A 328 -10.41 7.97 3.26
C PHE A 328 -10.03 6.49 3.23
N GLY A 329 -8.72 6.20 3.27
CA GLY A 329 -8.18 4.85 3.48
C GLY A 329 -7.72 4.70 4.92
N ILE A 330 -8.48 3.98 5.74
CA ILE A 330 -8.17 3.79 7.17
C ILE A 330 -7.59 2.38 7.36
N GLY A 331 -6.39 2.31 7.93
CA GLY A 331 -5.63 1.08 8.06
C GLY A 331 -5.64 0.50 9.48
N THR A 332 -4.50 0.58 10.16
CA THR A 332 -4.26 -0.02 11.49
C THR A 332 -5.22 0.44 12.58
N ASN A 333 -5.82 1.61 12.43
CA ASN A 333 -6.86 2.09 13.35
C ASN A 333 -8.10 1.19 13.35
N PHE A 334 -8.31 0.40 12.27
CA PHE A 334 -9.33 -0.65 12.25
C PHE A 334 -8.75 -2.03 12.57
N SER A 335 -7.67 -2.44 11.89
CA SER A 335 -7.19 -3.83 11.91
C SER A 335 -6.34 -4.19 13.13
N ASN A 336 -5.97 -3.21 13.96
CA ASN A 336 -5.08 -3.44 15.10
C ASN A 336 -5.37 -2.52 16.30
N ASP A 337 -6.63 -2.15 16.50
CA ASP A 337 -7.12 -1.52 17.73
C ASP A 337 -7.91 -2.57 18.53
N VAL A 338 -7.17 -3.41 19.25
CA VAL A 338 -7.68 -4.65 19.86
C VAL A 338 -7.64 -4.64 21.38
N GLY A 339 -7.37 -3.51 22.01
CA GLY A 339 -7.30 -3.41 23.47
C GLY A 339 -6.08 -4.11 24.07
N ASN A 340 -6.16 -4.43 25.37
CA ASN A 340 -5.14 -5.17 26.14
C ASN A 340 -3.72 -4.60 26.06
N GLY A 341 -3.57 -3.30 25.75
CA GLY A 341 -2.26 -2.64 25.61
C GLY A 341 -1.48 -3.02 24.36
N VAL A 342 -2.08 -3.74 23.42
CA VAL A 342 -1.48 -4.05 22.12
C VAL A 342 -1.25 -2.78 21.34
N ARG A 343 -0.06 -2.65 20.73
CA ARG A 343 0.28 -1.53 19.86
C ARG A 343 0.64 -2.04 18.47
N PRO A 344 0.14 -1.39 17.41
CA PRO A 344 0.51 -1.75 16.04
C PRO A 344 2.02 -1.63 15.82
N MET A 345 2.58 -2.62 15.14
CA MET A 345 3.99 -2.59 14.73
C MET A 345 4.24 -1.44 13.74
N ASN A 346 5.43 -0.83 13.82
CA ASN A 346 5.84 0.21 12.85
C ASN A 346 6.80 -0.39 11.82
N ILE A 347 6.27 -1.27 10.99
CA ILE A 347 7.00 -2.02 9.98
C ILE A 347 6.57 -1.65 8.57
N VAL A 348 7.50 -1.67 7.64
CA VAL A 348 7.28 -1.48 6.20
C VAL A 348 8.21 -2.39 5.40
N MET A 349 7.86 -2.65 4.15
CA MET A 349 8.75 -3.27 3.17
C MET A 349 8.83 -2.36 1.96
N LYS A 350 10.03 -2.14 1.41
CA LYS A 350 10.26 -1.15 0.35
C LYS A 350 11.11 -1.72 -0.76
N LEU A 351 10.81 -1.33 -1.99
CA LEU A 351 11.70 -1.55 -3.12
C LEU A 351 12.99 -0.79 -2.84
N TRP A 352 14.10 -1.54 -2.69
CA TRP A 352 15.40 -1.00 -2.28
C TRP A 352 16.32 -0.76 -3.47
N LYS A 353 16.28 -1.66 -4.44
CA LYS A 353 17.00 -1.54 -5.70
C LYS A 353 16.31 -2.35 -6.80
N CYS A 354 16.54 -1.94 -8.05
CA CYS A 354 15.99 -2.62 -9.21
C CYS A 354 16.97 -2.54 -10.41
N LYS A 355 16.72 -3.35 -11.43
CA LYS A 355 17.48 -3.37 -12.70
C LYS A 355 16.56 -3.83 -13.84
N MET A 356 16.80 -3.37 -15.06
CA MET A 356 15.96 -3.72 -16.23
C MET A 356 16.10 -5.17 -16.68
N THR A 357 17.27 -5.76 -16.47
CA THR A 357 17.53 -7.15 -16.83
C THR A 357 18.45 -7.79 -15.79
N GLU A 358 18.47 -9.13 -15.77
CA GLU A 358 19.31 -9.89 -14.85
C GLU A 358 20.81 -9.52 -14.91
N LYS A 359 21.30 -9.18 -16.11
CA LYS A 359 22.72 -8.91 -16.36
C LYS A 359 23.17 -7.48 -16.03
N GLU A 360 22.22 -6.57 -15.81
CA GLU A 360 22.53 -5.18 -15.50
C GLU A 360 22.91 -4.98 -14.03
N ARG A 361 23.54 -3.83 -13.76
CA ARG A 361 23.83 -3.42 -12.37
C ARG A 361 22.55 -3.02 -11.66
N TRP A 362 22.52 -3.24 -10.36
CA TRP A 362 21.47 -2.75 -9.50
C TRP A 362 21.51 -1.21 -9.39
N ASN A 363 20.37 -0.59 -9.55
CA ASN A 363 20.17 0.83 -9.31
C ASN A 363 19.40 0.99 -8.00
N PRO A 364 19.87 1.85 -7.08
CA PRO A 364 19.19 2.10 -5.83
C PRO A 364 17.86 2.80 -6.03
N CYS A 365 16.89 2.51 -5.19
CA CYS A 365 15.57 3.15 -5.17
C CYS A 365 15.44 4.05 -3.95
N VAL A 366 14.91 5.26 -4.17
CA VAL A 366 14.75 6.27 -3.13
C VAL A 366 13.28 6.66 -2.99
N LYS A 367 12.84 6.88 -1.75
CA LYS A 367 11.63 7.62 -1.42
C LYS A 367 12.00 8.79 -0.51
N LEU A 368 11.56 10.00 -0.85
CA LEU A 368 11.80 11.19 -0.01
C LEU A 368 10.67 11.46 0.98
N SER A 369 9.39 11.42 0.57
CA SER A 369 8.25 11.80 1.43
C SER A 369 8.17 13.32 1.72
N ASP A 370 7.00 13.78 2.18
CA ASP A 370 6.80 15.17 2.61
C ASP A 370 7.16 15.42 4.09
N VAL A 371 7.57 14.36 4.81
CA VAL A 371 7.92 14.42 6.23
C VAL A 371 9.38 14.03 6.43
N ASP A 372 10.11 14.88 7.14
CA ASP A 372 11.48 14.63 7.52
C ASP A 372 11.63 13.33 8.32
N GLY A 373 12.72 12.59 8.05
CA GLY A 373 12.99 11.30 8.71
C GLY A 373 12.16 10.11 8.18
N LYS A 374 11.26 10.31 7.21
CA LYS A 374 10.55 9.21 6.51
C LYS A 374 11.24 8.81 5.19
N HIS A 375 12.45 9.29 4.91
CA HIS A 375 13.21 8.89 3.73
C HIS A 375 13.51 7.39 3.73
N THR A 376 13.64 6.83 2.53
CA THR A 376 14.02 5.42 2.33
C THR A 376 15.00 5.33 1.17
N GLY A 377 16.08 4.62 1.34
CA GLY A 377 17.16 4.44 0.38
C GLY A 377 18.54 4.58 1.05
N GLU A 378 19.59 4.37 0.27
CA GLU A 378 20.97 4.62 0.73
C GLU A 378 21.17 6.13 0.94
N PRO A 379 21.87 6.58 2.00
CA PRO A 379 22.01 8.01 2.31
C PRO A 379 22.58 8.85 1.16
N GLU A 380 23.58 8.34 0.46
CA GLU A 380 24.22 9.01 -0.68
C GLU A 380 23.23 9.23 -1.84
N GLU A 381 22.33 8.26 -2.06
CA GLU A 381 21.31 8.33 -3.11
C GLU A 381 20.15 9.25 -2.72
N ILE A 382 19.81 9.31 -1.44
CA ILE A 382 18.85 10.29 -0.92
C ILE A 382 19.37 11.70 -1.19
N GLU A 383 20.64 11.98 -0.85
CA GLU A 383 21.28 13.26 -1.13
C GLU A 383 21.32 13.58 -2.62
N LEU A 384 21.69 12.62 -3.46
CA LEU A 384 21.69 12.77 -4.92
C LEU A 384 20.29 13.11 -5.45
N ALA A 385 19.26 12.43 -4.97
CA ALA A 385 17.88 12.70 -5.35
C ALA A 385 17.46 14.11 -4.95
N GLN A 386 17.74 14.54 -3.71
CA GLN A 386 17.42 15.87 -3.21
C GLN A 386 18.12 16.96 -4.06
N ARG A 387 19.43 16.85 -4.29
CA ARG A 387 20.20 17.79 -5.16
C ARG A 387 19.64 17.83 -6.59
N THR A 388 19.37 16.66 -7.18
CA THR A 388 18.85 16.54 -8.54
C THR A 388 17.48 17.21 -8.69
N LEU A 389 16.65 17.16 -7.66
CA LEU A 389 15.30 17.73 -7.64
C LEU A 389 15.25 19.19 -7.15
N GLY A 390 16.39 19.76 -6.74
CA GLY A 390 16.49 21.12 -6.20
C GLY A 390 15.81 21.24 -4.83
N LEU A 391 15.89 20.19 -4.02
CA LEU A 391 15.39 20.16 -2.64
C LEU A 391 16.54 20.45 -1.66
N PRO A 392 16.23 20.96 -0.44
CA PRO A 392 17.22 21.08 0.62
C PRO A 392 17.84 19.70 0.93
N VAL A 393 19.15 19.65 1.04
CA VAL A 393 19.87 18.46 1.50
C VAL A 393 19.83 18.49 3.03
N GLN A 394 19.19 17.50 3.60
CA GLN A 394 19.20 17.31 5.05
C GLN A 394 20.42 16.45 5.40
N ILE A 395 21.33 17.05 6.13
CA ILE A 395 22.56 16.42 6.64
C ILE A 395 22.24 15.63 7.91
#